data_56735558df3d681f818e933b8204e667
#
_entry.id   56735558df3d681f818e933b8204e667
#
_cell.length_a   1.000
_cell.length_b   1.000
_cell.length_c   1.000
_cell.angle_alpha   90.00
_cell.angle_beta   90.00
_cell.angle_gamma   90.00
#
_symmetry.space_group_name_H-M   'P 1'
#
loop_
_entity.id
_entity.type
_entity.pdbx_description
1 polymer ?
#
loop_
_entity_poly.entity_id
_entity_poly.type
_entity_poly.pdbx_seq_one_letter_code
_entity_poly.pdbx_strand_id
1 'polypeptide(L)'
;ALLAERDPESAAVIHPHNVRRVIRALEMHDDGISYAKQKSQFSVPREHYHALWFGLTRNREVLYERINLRVDLMFEQGLVDEVRGLMDQGLGDALTSMQAIGYKEIIDAFNGVTSMDEARELIKMRSRRYAKRQLSWFKRDDRIAWFDMDECTIDEVVADILHRIEAA
;
A
#
# COMPACT_ATOMS: atom_id res chain seq x y z
N ALA A 1 7.39 -19.08 22.35
CA ALA A 1 6.71 -20.25 22.79
C ALA A 1 6.26 -21.06 21.57
N LEU A 2 4.98 -21.16 21.20
CA LEU A 2 4.45 -22.09 20.20
C LEU A 2 5.16 -22.05 18.82
N LEU A 3 5.41 -20.85 18.27
CA LEU A 3 6.11 -20.72 16.97
C LEU A 3 7.55 -21.27 17.06
N ALA A 4 8.24 -21.07 18.18
CA ALA A 4 9.60 -21.56 18.36
C ALA A 4 9.67 -23.10 18.44
N GLU A 5 8.60 -23.75 18.85
CA GLU A 5 8.49 -25.22 18.87
C GLU A 5 8.17 -25.78 17.49
N ARG A 6 7.29 -25.12 16.73
CA ARG A 6 6.81 -25.62 15.43
C ARG A 6 7.69 -25.22 14.26
N ASP A 7 8.14 -23.96 14.21
CA ASP A 7 9.02 -23.40 13.17
C ASP A 7 10.08 -22.49 13.80
N PRO A 8 11.19 -23.06 14.32
CA PRO A 8 12.28 -22.30 14.96
C PRO A 8 12.91 -21.26 14.02
N GLU A 9 13.01 -21.57 12.71
CA GLU A 9 13.57 -20.65 11.71
C GLU A 9 12.72 -19.39 11.59
N SER A 10 11.40 -19.54 11.53
CA SER A 10 10.48 -18.40 11.49
C SER A 10 10.44 -17.63 12.81
N ALA A 11 10.57 -18.32 13.95
CA ALA A 11 10.65 -17.66 15.25
C ALA A 11 11.91 -16.79 15.40
N ALA A 12 13.02 -17.17 14.78
CA ALA A 12 14.27 -16.41 14.80
C ALA A 12 14.18 -15.09 13.99
N VAL A 13 13.32 -15.02 12.97
CA VAL A 13 13.20 -13.84 12.08
C VAL A 13 11.98 -12.98 12.36
N ILE A 14 11.11 -13.39 13.28
CA ILE A 14 9.89 -12.65 13.67
C ILE A 14 10.03 -12.19 15.12
N HIS A 15 9.90 -10.86 15.33
CA HIS A 15 9.89 -10.33 16.69
C HIS A 15 8.66 -10.83 17.46
N PRO A 16 8.81 -11.33 18.72
CA PRO A 16 7.72 -11.97 19.49
C PRO A 16 6.48 -11.09 19.68
N HIS A 17 6.65 -9.78 19.78
CA HIS A 17 5.55 -8.83 19.90
C HIS A 17 4.82 -8.53 18.57
N ASN A 18 5.29 -9.06 17.44
CA ASN A 18 4.58 -8.93 16.18
C ASN A 18 3.55 -10.05 16.02
N VAL A 19 2.49 -9.96 16.84
CA VAL A 19 1.44 -10.98 16.95
C VAL A 19 0.87 -11.38 15.59
N ARG A 20 0.59 -10.41 14.70
CA ARG A 20 0.06 -10.71 13.36
C ARG A 20 1.00 -11.59 12.53
N ARG A 21 2.31 -11.32 12.58
CA ARG A 21 3.29 -12.15 11.86
C ARG A 21 3.49 -13.51 12.51
N VAL A 22 3.42 -13.58 13.83
CA VAL A 22 3.48 -14.86 14.55
C VAL A 22 2.29 -15.75 14.17
N ILE A 23 1.07 -15.20 14.17
CA ILE A 23 -0.13 -15.94 13.75
C ILE A 23 0.01 -16.40 12.31
N ARG A 24 0.39 -15.49 11.40
CA ARG A 24 0.56 -15.84 9.98
C ARG A 24 1.62 -16.94 9.75
N ALA A 25 2.71 -16.92 10.51
CA ALA A 25 3.74 -17.95 10.42
C ALA A 25 3.23 -19.31 10.92
N LEU A 26 2.37 -19.32 11.95
CA LEU A 26 1.73 -20.55 12.43
C LEU A 26 0.73 -21.11 11.41
N GLU A 27 -0.12 -20.27 10.83
CA GLU A 27 -1.04 -20.67 9.74
C GLU A 27 -0.27 -21.28 8.57
N MET A 28 0.81 -20.63 8.12
CA MET A 28 1.65 -21.14 7.04
C MET A 28 2.30 -22.48 7.40
N HIS A 29 2.76 -22.62 8.64
CA HIS A 29 3.34 -23.88 9.13
C HIS A 29 2.30 -25.02 9.09
N ASP A 30 1.05 -24.76 9.48
CA ASP A 30 -0.03 -25.75 9.42
C ASP A 30 -0.35 -26.14 7.95
N ASP A 31 -0.11 -25.23 6.98
CA ASP A 31 -0.17 -25.50 5.54
C ASP A 31 1.14 -26.17 4.99
N GLY A 32 2.10 -26.51 5.84
CA GLY A 32 3.38 -27.11 5.44
C GLY A 32 4.41 -26.13 4.86
N ILE A 33 4.22 -24.82 5.05
CA ILE A 33 5.06 -23.76 4.49
C ILE A 33 5.82 -23.04 5.61
N SER A 34 7.16 -22.93 5.53
CA SER A 34 7.92 -22.10 6.47
C SER A 34 7.92 -20.65 6.04
N TYR A 35 7.49 -19.75 6.95
CA TYR A 35 7.53 -18.30 6.74
C TYR A 35 8.95 -17.79 6.47
N ALA A 36 9.97 -18.30 7.19
CA ALA A 36 11.36 -17.90 7.00
C ALA A 36 11.85 -18.25 5.58
N LYS A 37 11.56 -19.47 5.11
CA LYS A 37 11.92 -19.93 3.75
C LYS A 37 11.21 -19.10 2.68
N GLN A 38 9.92 -18.88 2.83
CA GLN A 38 9.19 -18.03 1.88
C GLN A 38 9.74 -16.60 1.87
N LYS A 39 10.03 -16.01 3.03
CA LYS A 39 10.60 -14.66 3.14
C LYS A 39 11.96 -14.56 2.45
N SER A 40 12.84 -15.55 2.58
CA SER A 40 14.15 -15.57 1.90
C SER A 40 14.00 -15.66 0.38
N GLN A 41 12.99 -16.37 -0.11
CA GLN A 41 12.71 -16.48 -1.55
C GLN A 41 12.15 -15.19 -2.17
N PHE A 42 11.43 -14.37 -1.39
CA PHE A 42 10.99 -13.04 -1.86
C PHE A 42 12.15 -12.05 -2.11
N SER A 43 13.33 -12.33 -1.57
CA SER A 43 14.51 -11.49 -1.77
C SER A 43 15.23 -11.80 -3.10
N VAL A 44 14.86 -12.87 -3.78
CA VAL A 44 15.44 -13.26 -5.07
C VAL A 44 14.37 -13.06 -6.14
N PRO A 45 14.53 -12.08 -7.06
CA PRO A 45 13.60 -11.90 -8.17
C PRO A 45 13.58 -13.17 -9.02
N ARG A 46 12.43 -13.82 -9.12
CA ARG A 46 12.21 -14.93 -10.08
C ARG A 46 11.48 -14.35 -11.27
N GLU A 47 12.17 -14.25 -12.38
CA GLU A 47 11.57 -13.81 -13.64
C GLU A 47 10.85 -15.01 -14.28
N HIS A 48 9.52 -15.00 -14.21
CA HIS A 48 8.67 -15.92 -14.95
C HIS A 48 8.25 -15.34 -16.31
N TYR A 49 8.35 -14.03 -16.44
CA TYR A 49 7.96 -13.27 -17.62
C TYR A 49 9.04 -12.25 -17.95
N HIS A 50 9.25 -12.00 -19.22
CA HIS A 50 10.03 -10.84 -19.67
C HIS A 50 9.18 -9.59 -19.43
N ALA A 51 9.45 -8.86 -18.35
CA ALA A 51 8.65 -7.73 -17.92
C ALA A 51 9.51 -6.47 -17.82
N LEU A 52 9.02 -5.38 -18.38
CA LEU A 52 9.59 -4.05 -18.20
C LEU A 52 8.87 -3.35 -17.06
N TRP A 53 9.65 -2.80 -16.13
CA TRP A 53 9.11 -2.15 -14.94
C TRP A 53 9.42 -0.67 -14.96
N PHE A 54 8.39 0.16 -14.83
CA PHE A 54 8.51 1.60 -14.84
C PHE A 54 7.91 2.18 -13.56
N GLY A 55 8.61 3.12 -12.95
CA GLY A 55 8.16 3.83 -11.75
C GLY A 55 8.09 5.34 -12.01
N LEU A 56 7.02 5.96 -11.58
CA LEU A 56 6.91 7.41 -11.61
C LEU A 56 7.20 7.96 -10.21
N THR A 57 8.09 8.92 -10.12
CA THR A 57 8.42 9.60 -8.88
C THR A 57 8.28 11.11 -9.04
N ARG A 58 8.34 11.81 -7.90
CA ARG A 58 8.27 13.26 -7.82
C ARG A 58 8.93 13.73 -6.54
N ASN A 59 9.33 14.99 -6.48
CA ASN A 59 9.76 15.61 -5.23
C ASN A 59 8.74 15.33 -4.12
N ARG A 60 9.24 14.97 -2.92
CA ARG A 60 8.37 14.56 -1.81
C ARG A 60 7.38 15.63 -1.39
N GLU A 61 7.80 16.88 -1.34
CA GLU A 61 6.97 17.98 -0.89
C GLU A 61 5.84 18.22 -1.88
N VAL A 62 6.17 18.28 -3.17
CA VAL A 62 5.20 18.39 -4.27
C VAL A 62 4.22 17.21 -4.27
N LEU A 63 4.71 15.98 -4.05
CA LEU A 63 3.85 14.81 -3.94
C LEU A 63 2.86 14.93 -2.78
N TYR A 64 3.32 15.40 -1.63
CA TYR A 64 2.48 15.54 -0.44
C TYR A 64 1.42 16.64 -0.61
N GLU A 65 1.75 17.76 -1.24
CA GLU A 65 0.78 18.80 -1.61
C GLU A 65 -0.30 18.26 -2.54
N ARG A 66 0.10 17.53 -3.58
CA ARG A 66 -0.85 16.89 -4.50
C ARG A 66 -1.74 15.85 -3.83
N ILE A 67 -1.21 15.07 -2.89
CA ILE A 67 -2.00 14.12 -2.09
C ILE A 67 -3.03 14.88 -1.25
N ASN A 68 -2.62 15.95 -0.58
CA ASN A 68 -3.52 16.76 0.24
C ASN A 68 -4.64 17.37 -0.61
N LEU A 69 -4.28 18.02 -1.72
CA LEU A 69 -5.24 18.60 -2.66
C LEU A 69 -6.22 17.54 -3.20
N ARG A 70 -5.72 16.36 -3.57
CA ARG A 70 -6.57 15.26 -4.03
C ARG A 70 -7.61 14.87 -2.99
N VAL A 71 -7.22 14.77 -1.72
CA VAL A 71 -8.15 14.44 -0.63
C VAL A 71 -9.21 15.51 -0.50
N ASP A 72 -8.84 16.81 -0.55
CA ASP A 72 -9.79 17.92 -0.48
C ASP A 72 -10.79 17.84 -1.65
N LEU A 73 -10.31 17.64 -2.87
CA LEU A 73 -11.16 17.44 -4.03
C LEU A 73 -12.10 16.24 -3.92
N MET A 74 -11.65 15.12 -3.34
CA MET A 74 -12.51 13.95 -3.12
C MET A 74 -13.66 14.28 -2.17
N PHE A 75 -13.44 15.07 -1.13
CA PHE A 75 -14.50 15.55 -0.25
C PHE A 75 -15.49 16.46 -0.98
N GLU A 76 -15.00 17.39 -1.79
CA GLU A 76 -15.83 18.28 -2.61
C GLU A 76 -16.65 17.50 -3.66
N GLN A 77 -16.10 16.41 -4.19
CA GLN A 77 -16.73 15.57 -5.20
C GLN A 77 -17.71 14.52 -4.64
N GLY A 78 -17.93 14.50 -3.31
CA GLY A 78 -18.96 13.69 -2.70
C GLY A 78 -18.48 12.38 -2.08
N LEU A 79 -17.21 12.23 -1.75
CA LEU A 79 -16.69 11.04 -1.05
C LEU A 79 -17.49 10.69 0.22
N VAL A 80 -17.95 11.71 0.96
CA VAL A 80 -18.74 11.50 2.19
C VAL A 80 -20.09 10.87 1.88
N ASP A 81 -20.76 11.33 0.81
CA ASP A 81 -22.05 10.79 0.39
C ASP A 81 -21.92 9.40 -0.22
N GLU A 82 -20.83 9.13 -0.94
CA GLU A 82 -20.47 7.80 -1.41
C GLU A 82 -20.37 6.80 -0.25
N VAL A 83 -19.58 7.13 0.77
CA VAL A 83 -19.39 6.26 1.95
C VAL A 83 -20.72 6.05 2.68
N ARG A 84 -21.56 7.08 2.82
CA ARG A 84 -22.88 6.97 3.42
C ARG A 84 -23.77 6.00 2.66
N GLY A 85 -23.85 6.17 1.33
CA GLY A 85 -24.65 5.29 0.47
C GLY A 85 -24.19 3.82 0.51
N LEU A 86 -22.89 3.59 0.66
CA LEU A 86 -22.34 2.24 0.84
C LEU A 86 -22.68 1.65 2.23
N MET A 87 -22.68 2.45 3.27
CA MET A 87 -23.12 2.02 4.62
C MET A 87 -24.59 1.63 4.62
N ASP A 88 -25.47 2.42 3.95
CA ASP A 88 -26.90 2.14 3.84
C ASP A 88 -27.18 0.82 3.09
N GLN A 89 -26.25 0.40 2.22
CA GLN A 89 -26.29 -0.89 1.52
C GLN A 89 -25.70 -2.06 2.33
N GLY A 90 -25.33 -1.85 3.58
CA GLY A 90 -24.78 -2.89 4.47
C GLY A 90 -23.28 -3.17 4.30
N LEU A 91 -22.55 -2.36 3.53
CA LEU A 91 -21.10 -2.51 3.37
C LEU A 91 -20.30 -2.12 4.65
N GLY A 92 -20.97 -1.53 5.65
CA GLY A 92 -20.39 -1.23 6.96
C GLY A 92 -19.87 -2.44 7.72
N ASP A 93 -20.38 -3.64 7.43
CA ASP A 93 -19.99 -4.90 8.06
C ASP A 93 -18.89 -5.66 7.26
N ALA A 94 -18.50 -5.16 6.09
CA ALA A 94 -17.49 -5.80 5.25
C ALA A 94 -16.08 -5.52 5.77
N LEU A 95 -15.40 -6.55 6.29
CA LEU A 95 -14.09 -6.50 6.95
C LEU A 95 -12.97 -5.83 6.12
N THR A 96 -13.05 -5.86 4.80
CA THR A 96 -11.98 -5.35 3.92
C THR A 96 -12.20 -3.92 3.46
N SER A 97 -13.41 -3.52 3.09
CA SER A 97 -13.75 -2.17 2.65
C SER A 97 -13.61 -1.16 3.79
N MET A 98 -13.95 -1.55 5.02
CA MET A 98 -13.77 -0.76 6.24
C MET A 98 -12.29 -0.42 6.57
N GLN A 99 -11.33 -1.06 5.93
CA GLN A 99 -9.89 -0.82 6.14
C GLN A 99 -9.26 0.09 5.08
N ALA A 100 -10.00 0.44 4.04
CA ALA A 100 -9.52 1.33 3.00
C ALA A 100 -9.31 2.75 3.55
N ILE A 101 -8.17 3.36 3.19
CA ILE A 101 -7.91 4.76 3.55
C ILE A 101 -8.97 5.64 2.88
N GLY A 102 -9.61 6.48 3.64
CA GLY A 102 -10.72 7.32 3.23
C GLY A 102 -12.04 6.82 3.81
N TYR A 103 -12.36 5.55 3.62
CA TYR A 103 -13.64 4.99 4.10
C TYR A 103 -13.65 4.84 5.61
N LYS A 104 -12.59 4.23 6.17
CA LYS A 104 -12.48 4.03 7.60
C LYS A 104 -12.63 5.32 8.39
N GLU A 105 -11.94 6.37 7.97
CA GLU A 105 -11.93 7.65 8.67
C GLU A 105 -13.31 8.33 8.64
N ILE A 106 -14.01 8.24 7.50
CA ILE A 106 -15.37 8.80 7.36
C ILE A 106 -16.37 8.00 8.18
N ILE A 107 -16.27 6.66 8.20
CA ILE A 107 -17.10 5.80 9.04
C ILE A 107 -16.86 6.12 10.53
N ASP A 108 -15.61 6.27 10.95
CA ASP A 108 -15.27 6.69 12.31
C ASP A 108 -15.92 8.05 12.66
N ALA A 109 -15.98 8.99 11.71
CA ALA A 109 -16.66 10.28 11.88
C ALA A 109 -18.19 10.12 11.98
N PHE A 110 -18.81 9.27 11.16
CA PHE A 110 -20.25 8.98 11.28
C PHE A 110 -20.61 8.33 12.62
N ASN A 111 -19.71 7.52 13.16
CA ASN A 111 -19.89 6.89 14.47
C ASN A 111 -19.54 7.82 15.65
N GLY A 112 -19.19 9.09 15.40
CA GLY A 112 -18.87 10.07 16.43
C GLY A 112 -17.52 9.85 17.12
N VAL A 113 -16.64 9.02 16.55
CA VAL A 113 -15.29 8.76 17.07
C VAL A 113 -14.37 9.96 16.80
N THR A 114 -14.55 10.63 15.65
CA THR A 114 -13.82 11.83 15.24
C THR A 114 -14.79 12.82 14.59
N SER A 115 -14.37 14.06 14.40
CA SER A 115 -15.08 15.00 13.52
C SER A 115 -14.76 14.72 12.04
N MET A 116 -15.59 15.26 11.13
CA MET A 116 -15.36 15.11 9.69
C MET A 116 -14.08 15.84 9.23
N ASP A 117 -13.74 16.96 9.87
CA ASP A 117 -12.50 17.68 9.59
C ASP A 117 -11.27 16.90 10.05
N GLU A 118 -11.34 16.26 11.23
CA GLU A 118 -10.28 15.36 11.70
C GLU A 118 -10.15 14.14 10.79
N ALA A 119 -11.25 13.56 10.31
CA ALA A 119 -11.23 12.46 9.35
C ALA A 119 -10.49 12.86 8.07
N ARG A 120 -10.77 14.05 7.52
CA ARG A 120 -10.09 14.61 6.34
C ARG A 120 -8.58 14.70 6.56
N GLU A 121 -8.14 15.27 7.68
CA GLU A 121 -6.70 15.38 7.99
C GLU A 121 -6.02 14.02 8.23
N LEU A 122 -6.74 13.08 8.85
CA LEU A 122 -6.26 11.71 9.02
C LEU A 122 -6.08 11.00 7.67
N ILE A 123 -7.00 11.18 6.72
CA ILE A 123 -6.90 10.64 5.36
C ILE A 123 -5.66 11.19 4.65
N LYS A 124 -5.43 12.52 4.69
CA LYS A 124 -4.23 13.15 4.14
C LYS A 124 -2.95 12.54 4.73
N MET A 125 -2.88 12.48 6.05
CA MET A 125 -1.73 11.93 6.77
C MET A 125 -1.48 10.45 6.42
N ARG A 126 -2.52 9.62 6.40
CA ARG A 126 -2.40 8.19 6.11
C ARG A 126 -2.00 7.96 4.65
N SER A 127 -2.53 8.75 3.71
CA SER A 127 -2.17 8.71 2.30
C SER A 127 -0.71 9.08 2.06
N ARG A 128 -0.19 10.13 2.72
CA ARG A 128 1.24 10.47 2.68
C ARG A 128 2.13 9.35 3.24
N ARG A 129 1.73 8.73 4.34
CA ARG A 129 2.43 7.57 4.93
C ARG A 129 2.40 6.36 3.99
N TYR A 130 1.29 6.15 3.30
CA TYR A 130 1.16 5.08 2.32
C TYR A 130 2.10 5.32 1.13
N ALA A 131 2.12 6.51 0.55
CA ALA A 131 3.04 6.89 -0.52
C ALA A 131 4.52 6.70 -0.11
N LYS A 132 4.89 7.10 1.12
CA LYS A 132 6.24 6.86 1.64
C LYS A 132 6.58 5.36 1.70
N ARG A 133 5.65 4.52 2.14
CA ARG A 133 5.85 3.05 2.18
C ARG A 133 5.98 2.46 0.79
N GLN A 134 5.15 2.89 -0.18
CA GLN A 134 5.25 2.46 -1.57
C GLN A 134 6.64 2.76 -2.15
N LEU A 135 7.10 4.01 -2.04
CA LEU A 135 8.43 4.40 -2.52
C LEU A 135 9.55 3.59 -1.84
N SER A 136 9.45 3.37 -0.51
CA SER A 136 10.44 2.57 0.21
C SER A 136 10.45 1.10 -0.19
N TRP A 137 9.32 0.58 -0.65
CA TRP A 137 9.18 -0.79 -1.14
C TRP A 137 9.76 -0.91 -2.55
N PHE A 138 9.29 -0.09 -3.48
CA PHE A 138 9.65 -0.19 -4.89
C PHE A 138 11.10 0.23 -5.19
N LYS A 139 11.66 1.18 -4.42
CA LYS A 139 13.09 1.58 -4.56
C LYS A 139 14.10 0.48 -4.24
N ARG A 140 13.66 -0.68 -3.74
CA ARG A 140 14.51 -1.86 -3.51
C ARG A 140 14.63 -2.75 -4.74
N ASP A 141 13.82 -2.52 -5.75
CA ASP A 141 13.81 -3.30 -6.97
C ASP A 141 14.55 -2.54 -8.07
N ASP A 142 15.78 -2.97 -8.34
CA ASP A 142 16.69 -2.32 -9.31
C ASP A 142 16.23 -2.51 -10.77
N ARG A 143 15.22 -3.34 -11.02
CA ARG A 143 14.63 -3.50 -12.36
C ARG A 143 13.74 -2.34 -12.76
N ILE A 144 13.31 -1.52 -11.81
CA ILE A 144 12.41 -0.40 -12.08
C ILE A 144 13.18 0.77 -12.66
N ALA A 145 12.86 1.13 -13.90
CA ALA A 145 13.30 2.37 -14.50
C ALA A 145 12.42 3.53 -13.98
N TRP A 146 13.04 4.46 -13.25
CA TRP A 146 12.33 5.56 -12.62
C TRP A 146 12.34 6.81 -13.49
N PHE A 147 11.17 7.48 -13.59
CA PHE A 147 11.01 8.79 -14.20
C PHE A 147 10.64 9.82 -13.13
N ASP A 148 11.38 10.93 -13.10
CA ASP A 148 11.05 12.07 -12.25
C ASP A 148 10.08 13.00 -12.99
N MET A 149 8.84 13.04 -12.52
CA MET A 149 7.77 13.84 -13.11
C MET A 149 7.88 15.34 -12.81
N ASP A 150 8.91 15.77 -12.10
CA ASP A 150 9.26 17.18 -11.96
C ASP A 150 10.26 17.62 -13.03
N GLU A 151 10.93 16.65 -13.69
CA GLU A 151 11.92 16.88 -14.76
C GLU A 151 11.40 16.44 -16.15
N CYS A 152 10.45 15.50 -16.20
CA CYS A 152 9.92 14.93 -17.45
C CYS A 152 8.45 15.25 -17.64
N THR A 153 8.05 15.47 -18.89
CA THR A 153 6.65 15.56 -19.30
C THR A 153 6.06 14.15 -19.49
N ILE A 154 4.74 14.05 -19.48
CA ILE A 154 4.04 12.78 -19.77
C ILE A 154 4.41 12.24 -21.15
N ASP A 155 4.47 13.11 -22.16
CA ASP A 155 4.76 12.71 -23.55
C ASP A 155 6.18 12.15 -23.69
N GLU A 156 7.17 12.75 -23.02
CA GLU A 156 8.55 12.24 -22.97
C GLU A 156 8.61 10.86 -22.31
N VAL A 157 7.92 10.68 -21.19
CA VAL A 157 7.86 9.38 -20.48
C VAL A 157 7.21 8.32 -21.38
N VAL A 158 6.10 8.64 -22.03
CA VAL A 158 5.41 7.72 -22.95
C VAL A 158 6.32 7.34 -24.12
N ALA A 159 7.02 8.31 -24.72
CA ALA A 159 7.93 8.05 -25.83
C ALA A 159 9.09 7.11 -25.41
N ASP A 160 9.69 7.33 -24.24
CA ASP A 160 10.77 6.46 -23.74
C ASP A 160 10.26 5.04 -23.42
N ILE A 161 9.07 4.92 -22.80
CA ILE A 161 8.45 3.60 -22.55
C ILE A 161 8.21 2.84 -23.86
N LEU A 162 7.63 3.48 -24.88
CA LEU A 162 7.38 2.86 -26.17
C LEU A 162 8.69 2.40 -26.84
N HIS A 163 9.70 3.27 -26.84
CA HIS A 163 11.02 2.91 -27.37
C HIS A 163 11.63 1.67 -26.69
N ARG A 164 11.52 1.58 -25.37
CA ARG A 164 12.02 0.41 -24.61
C ARG A 164 11.21 -0.86 -24.88
N ILE A 165 9.91 -0.75 -25.12
CA ILE A 165 9.06 -1.89 -25.47
C ILE A 165 9.44 -2.41 -26.86
N GLU A 166 9.71 -1.51 -27.82
CA GLU A 166 10.12 -1.88 -29.19
C GLU A 166 11.52 -2.51 -29.23
N ALA A 167 12.39 -2.16 -28.28
CA ALA A 167 13.75 -2.66 -28.17
C ALA A 167 13.89 -3.97 -27.36
N ALA A 168 12.84 -4.44 -26.72
CA ALA A 168 12.83 -5.61 -25.82
C ALA A 168 12.40 -6.89 -26.51
#